data_5e033951995fca499f2259e826c1399c
#
_entry.id   5e033951995fca499f2259e826c1399c
#
_cell.length_a   1.000
_cell.length_b   1.000
_cell.length_c   1.000
_cell.angle_alpha   90.00
_cell.angle_beta   90.00
_cell.angle_gamma   90.00
#
_symmetry.space_group_name_H-M   'P 1'
#
loop_
_entity.id
_entity.type
_entity.pdbx_description
1 polymer ?
#
loop_
_entity_poly.entity_id
_entity_poly.type
_entity_poly.pdbx_seq_one_letter_code
_entity_poly.pdbx_strand_id
1 'polypeptide(L)'
;MKKYAYLLLLLITLFSSKLFAQQKTDSAYLVRGFAIAAPKPSGLDDFVKFINEDLAPRKVNTLILRVDFNYSYKSHPELRDSAALTKSDVKKIVEACKKNNITIVPQINLLGHQSWAQKLNKLLEKYPEFDETPWVKMPATAAEYKWPNTDNLYCKSYCPLHPGVHKIVFDLVDEAMEAFEADAFHAGMDEVFYLADDKCPRCGGRDKAVIYANEVQLIRDHLAEKGRELWIWGDRLIDGRATGIGMWAGSYNDTYRAIDMIPKDVVICDWQYDRDNQTAVYFALKGFRVVTCAWNRPQVATSQVEDLYRSRTLSVSPMRGRFYGIAETVWSPSVQFLKEYYNKDAVQAANQNTQSNTFRAMFDKMAQLDQAPVGK
;
A
#
# COMPACT_ATOMS: atom_id res chain seq x y z
N MET A 1 -54.59 -11.53 10.39
CA MET A 1 -53.74 -12.11 9.33
C MET A 1 -52.69 -11.11 8.78
N LYS A 2 -53.04 -9.84 8.45
CA LYS A 2 -52.05 -8.85 7.92
C LYS A 2 -50.90 -8.51 8.86
N LYS A 3 -51.10 -8.44 10.21
CA LYS A 3 -50.03 -8.14 11.19
C LYS A 3 -48.95 -9.21 11.29
N TYR A 4 -49.28 -10.48 11.07
CA TYR A 4 -48.30 -11.58 11.14
C TYR A 4 -47.47 -11.68 9.84
N ALA A 5 -48.03 -11.24 8.70
CA ALA A 5 -47.30 -11.19 7.43
C ALA A 5 -46.16 -10.14 7.47
N TYR A 6 -46.38 -8.98 8.08
CA TYR A 6 -45.35 -7.96 8.25
C TYR A 6 -44.22 -8.39 9.21
N LEU A 7 -44.59 -9.12 10.30
CA LEU A 7 -43.58 -9.66 11.20
C LEU A 7 -42.71 -10.73 10.58
N LEU A 8 -43.30 -11.57 9.72
CA LEU A 8 -42.58 -12.60 8.97
C LEU A 8 -41.63 -11.99 7.91
N LEU A 9 -42.09 -10.93 7.20
CA LEU A 9 -41.25 -10.21 6.25
C LEU A 9 -40.06 -9.51 6.93
N LEU A 10 -40.29 -8.90 8.10
CA LEU A 10 -39.25 -8.24 8.88
C LEU A 10 -38.20 -9.25 9.40
N LEU A 11 -38.63 -10.43 9.83
CA LEU A 11 -37.75 -11.52 10.25
C LEU A 11 -36.92 -12.08 9.08
N ILE A 12 -37.50 -12.21 7.88
CA ILE A 12 -36.80 -12.70 6.69
C ILE A 12 -35.75 -11.65 6.23
N THR A 13 -36.04 -10.36 6.28
CA THR A 13 -35.08 -9.30 5.91
C THR A 13 -33.94 -9.19 6.93
N LEU A 14 -34.21 -9.37 8.23
CA LEU A 14 -33.18 -9.39 9.29
C LEU A 14 -32.30 -10.66 9.20
N PHE A 15 -32.86 -11.81 8.83
CA PHE A 15 -32.09 -13.03 8.60
C PHE A 15 -31.24 -12.95 7.35
N SER A 16 -31.76 -12.36 6.25
CA SER A 16 -31.00 -12.15 5.02
C SER A 16 -29.85 -11.19 5.21
N SER A 17 -30.04 -10.08 5.95
CA SER A 17 -28.95 -9.13 6.23
C SER A 17 -27.88 -9.72 7.14
N LYS A 18 -28.22 -10.61 8.08
CA LYS A 18 -27.24 -11.33 8.88
C LYS A 18 -26.47 -12.37 8.07
N LEU A 19 -27.13 -13.10 7.15
CA LEU A 19 -26.44 -14.04 6.25
C LEU A 19 -25.48 -13.32 5.30
N PHE A 20 -25.86 -12.18 4.73
CA PHE A 20 -24.97 -11.39 3.89
C PHE A 20 -23.81 -10.76 4.66
N ALA A 21 -24.03 -10.30 5.88
CA ALA A 21 -22.96 -9.83 6.76
C ALA A 21 -22.04 -10.98 7.19
N GLN A 22 -22.56 -12.16 7.48
CA GLN A 22 -21.81 -13.34 7.86
C GLN A 22 -20.97 -13.89 6.69
N GLN A 23 -21.50 -13.88 5.48
CA GLN A 23 -20.77 -14.32 4.29
C GLN A 23 -19.58 -13.40 3.96
N LYS A 24 -19.66 -12.10 4.27
CA LYS A 24 -18.56 -11.15 4.10
C LYS A 24 -17.48 -11.29 5.19
N THR A 25 -17.85 -11.77 6.38
CA THR A 25 -16.92 -11.98 7.52
C THR A 25 -16.23 -13.34 7.47
N ASP A 26 -16.73 -14.31 6.71
CA ASP A 26 -16.18 -15.66 6.62
C ASP A 26 -15.14 -15.82 5.50
N SER A 27 -14.91 -14.80 4.65
CA SER A 27 -13.83 -14.85 3.67
C SER A 27 -12.47 -14.89 4.37
N ALA A 28 -11.64 -15.86 3.99
CA ALA A 28 -10.27 -15.95 4.47
C ALA A 28 -9.41 -14.74 4.05
N TYR A 29 -9.85 -13.99 3.04
CA TYR A 29 -9.14 -12.82 2.52
C TYR A 29 -10.15 -11.70 2.24
N LEU A 30 -10.26 -10.73 3.16
CA LEU A 30 -11.08 -9.53 2.93
C LEU A 30 -10.46 -8.64 1.86
N VAL A 31 -9.12 -8.55 1.87
CA VAL A 31 -8.33 -7.91 0.81
C VAL A 31 -7.61 -9.01 0.01
N ARG A 32 -7.93 -9.07 -1.28
CA ARG A 32 -7.21 -9.78 -2.33
C ARG A 32 -6.58 -8.72 -3.21
N GLY A 33 -5.40 -8.27 -2.80
CA GLY A 33 -4.79 -7.06 -3.27
C GLY A 33 -3.81 -7.27 -4.41
N PHE A 34 -3.69 -6.24 -5.25
CA PHE A 34 -2.62 -6.08 -6.21
C PHE A 34 -2.12 -4.64 -6.17
N ALA A 35 -0.82 -4.42 -5.97
CA ALA A 35 -0.20 -3.11 -5.86
C ALA A 35 0.78 -2.89 -7.02
N ILE A 36 0.59 -1.83 -7.80
CA ILE A 36 1.42 -1.53 -8.98
C ILE A 36 1.43 -0.02 -9.26
N ALA A 37 2.45 0.44 -9.99
CA ALA A 37 2.45 1.81 -10.50
C ALA A 37 1.35 2.02 -11.54
N ALA A 38 0.68 3.17 -11.48
CA ALA A 38 -0.27 3.58 -12.50
C ALA A 38 0.39 3.57 -13.91
N PRO A 39 -0.32 3.11 -14.95
CA PRO A 39 0.23 3.10 -16.30
C PRO A 39 0.50 4.53 -16.77
N LYS A 40 1.44 4.68 -17.70
CA LYS A 40 1.48 5.89 -18.53
C LYS A 40 0.32 5.85 -19.55
N PRO A 41 -0.12 6.98 -20.12
CA PRO A 41 -1.22 6.99 -21.10
C PRO A 41 -1.06 6.00 -22.24
N SER A 42 0.18 5.76 -22.70
CA SER A 42 0.50 4.79 -23.78
C SER A 42 0.27 3.31 -23.39
N GLY A 43 0.20 2.98 -22.11
CA GLY A 43 -0.05 1.62 -21.62
C GLY A 43 -1.44 1.45 -20.99
N LEU A 44 -2.31 2.44 -21.14
CA LEU A 44 -3.60 2.45 -20.45
C LEU A 44 -4.53 1.32 -20.89
N ASP A 45 -4.65 1.10 -22.21
CA ASP A 45 -5.56 0.10 -22.75
C ASP A 45 -5.13 -1.33 -22.37
N ASP A 46 -3.82 -1.61 -22.38
CA ASP A 46 -3.27 -2.89 -21.91
C ASP A 46 -3.51 -3.07 -20.40
N PHE A 47 -3.42 -2.00 -19.63
CA PHE A 47 -3.69 -2.05 -18.19
C PHE A 47 -5.17 -2.30 -17.89
N VAL A 48 -6.09 -1.65 -18.62
CA VAL A 48 -7.54 -1.90 -18.52
C VAL A 48 -7.86 -3.33 -18.92
N LYS A 49 -7.21 -3.85 -19.96
CA LYS A 49 -7.32 -5.26 -20.36
C LYS A 49 -6.89 -6.18 -19.21
N PHE A 50 -5.75 -5.93 -18.60
CA PHE A 50 -5.24 -6.72 -17.47
C PHE A 50 -6.22 -6.72 -16.27
N ILE A 51 -6.84 -5.58 -15.96
CA ILE A 51 -7.91 -5.51 -14.93
C ILE A 51 -9.04 -6.48 -15.25
N ASN A 52 -9.55 -6.45 -16.49
CA ASN A 52 -10.71 -7.25 -16.88
C ASN A 52 -10.40 -8.74 -17.04
N GLU A 53 -9.25 -9.08 -17.65
CA GLU A 53 -8.96 -10.44 -18.09
C GLU A 53 -8.08 -11.23 -17.11
N ASP A 54 -7.38 -10.54 -16.20
CA ASP A 54 -6.45 -11.20 -15.28
C ASP A 54 -6.72 -10.94 -13.80
N LEU A 55 -6.93 -9.68 -13.40
CA LEU A 55 -7.24 -9.37 -11.99
C LEU A 55 -8.63 -9.88 -11.59
N ALA A 56 -9.65 -9.60 -12.40
CA ALA A 56 -11.03 -9.97 -12.10
C ALA A 56 -11.25 -11.50 -11.99
N PRO A 57 -10.76 -12.36 -12.93
CA PRO A 57 -10.89 -13.80 -12.81
C PRO A 57 -10.21 -14.40 -11.58
N ARG A 58 -9.14 -13.76 -11.07
CA ARG A 58 -8.44 -14.14 -9.84
C ARG A 58 -9.10 -13.59 -8.57
N LYS A 59 -10.26 -12.98 -8.71
CA LYS A 59 -11.03 -12.38 -7.60
C LYS A 59 -10.24 -11.31 -6.84
N VAL A 60 -9.33 -10.61 -7.53
CA VAL A 60 -8.73 -9.39 -6.98
C VAL A 60 -9.85 -8.41 -6.68
N ASN A 61 -9.88 -7.88 -5.47
CA ASN A 61 -10.91 -6.93 -5.04
C ASN A 61 -10.35 -5.58 -4.60
N THR A 62 -9.02 -5.46 -4.56
CA THR A 62 -8.34 -4.23 -4.13
C THR A 62 -7.14 -3.97 -5.02
N LEU A 63 -7.12 -2.82 -5.67
CA LEU A 63 -6.02 -2.34 -6.49
C LEU A 63 -5.36 -1.14 -5.79
N ILE A 64 -4.17 -1.36 -5.20
CA ILE A 64 -3.32 -0.28 -4.69
C ILE A 64 -2.57 0.28 -5.89
N LEU A 65 -2.90 1.50 -6.28
CA LEU A 65 -2.39 2.10 -7.50
C LEU A 65 -1.47 3.28 -7.17
N ARG A 66 -0.14 3.08 -7.32
CA ARG A 66 0.84 4.13 -7.06
C ARG A 66 0.79 5.17 -8.17
N VAL A 67 0.24 6.33 -7.84
CA VAL A 67 -0.02 7.45 -8.74
C VAL A 67 1.12 8.46 -8.70
N ASP A 68 1.57 8.83 -7.50
CA ASP A 68 2.55 9.89 -7.27
C ASP A 68 2.24 11.14 -8.14
N PHE A 69 3.12 11.50 -9.05
CA PHE A 69 2.96 12.64 -9.95
C PHE A 69 2.42 12.27 -11.34
N ASN A 70 2.03 11.00 -11.55
CA ASN A 70 1.49 10.49 -12.81
C ASN A 70 -0.01 10.75 -12.98
N TYR A 71 -0.51 11.88 -12.48
CA TYR A 71 -1.85 12.39 -12.70
C TYR A 71 -1.79 13.87 -13.07
N SER A 72 -2.71 14.32 -13.91
CA SER A 72 -2.77 15.72 -14.39
C SER A 72 -3.41 16.63 -13.34
N TYR A 73 -2.78 16.74 -12.15
CA TYR A 73 -3.25 17.59 -11.07
C TYR A 73 -3.54 19.00 -11.53
N LYS A 74 -4.70 19.54 -11.13
CA LYS A 74 -5.07 20.93 -11.39
C LYS A 74 -4.61 21.84 -10.28
N SER A 75 -4.61 21.33 -9.05
CA SER A 75 -4.15 22.05 -7.85
C SER A 75 -2.68 22.47 -7.98
N HIS A 76 -1.83 21.55 -8.45
CA HIS A 76 -0.38 21.72 -8.57
C HIS A 76 0.13 21.24 -9.93
N PRO A 77 -0.14 21.99 -11.02
CA PRO A 77 0.25 21.59 -12.37
C PRO A 77 1.76 21.46 -12.58
N GLU A 78 2.55 22.15 -11.78
CA GLU A 78 4.04 22.10 -11.79
C GLU A 78 4.60 20.77 -11.26
N LEU A 79 3.79 19.98 -10.54
CA LEU A 79 4.18 18.69 -10.01
C LEU A 79 3.86 17.51 -10.93
N ARG A 80 3.19 17.75 -12.06
CA ARG A 80 2.80 16.68 -12.99
C ARG A 80 4.02 16.08 -13.68
N ASP A 81 3.97 14.78 -13.93
CA ASP A 81 4.82 14.15 -14.92
C ASP A 81 4.50 14.69 -16.33
N SER A 82 5.50 14.66 -17.20
CA SER A 82 5.33 15.14 -18.60
C SER A 82 4.29 14.34 -19.39
N ALA A 83 4.06 13.08 -19.04
CA ALA A 83 3.08 12.18 -19.65
C ALA A 83 2.17 11.61 -18.55
N ALA A 84 1.50 12.50 -17.82
CA ALA A 84 0.58 12.11 -16.75
C ALA A 84 -0.80 11.71 -17.30
N LEU A 85 -1.48 10.82 -16.59
CA LEU A 85 -2.87 10.43 -16.85
C LEU A 85 -3.80 11.64 -16.74
N THR A 86 -4.68 11.80 -17.70
CA THR A 86 -5.78 12.78 -17.63
C THR A 86 -6.94 12.26 -16.78
N LYS A 87 -7.88 13.13 -16.41
CA LYS A 87 -9.10 12.71 -15.72
C LYS A 87 -9.90 11.67 -16.56
N SER A 88 -9.90 11.78 -17.89
CA SER A 88 -10.56 10.80 -18.75
C SER A 88 -9.84 9.45 -18.79
N ASP A 89 -8.50 9.44 -18.67
CA ASP A 89 -7.73 8.19 -18.59
C ASP A 89 -8.01 7.47 -17.27
N VAL A 90 -7.99 8.22 -16.16
CA VAL A 90 -8.32 7.69 -14.83
C VAL A 90 -9.74 7.12 -14.81
N LYS A 91 -10.70 7.79 -15.44
CA LYS A 91 -12.07 7.30 -15.54
C LYS A 91 -12.17 5.92 -16.18
N LYS A 92 -11.36 5.60 -17.21
CA LYS A 92 -11.33 4.26 -17.82
C LYS A 92 -10.87 3.19 -16.79
N ILE A 93 -9.87 3.50 -15.97
CA ILE A 93 -9.40 2.60 -14.90
C ILE A 93 -10.51 2.39 -13.86
N VAL A 94 -11.13 3.48 -13.41
CA VAL A 94 -12.23 3.45 -12.42
C VAL A 94 -13.41 2.61 -12.92
N GLU A 95 -13.83 2.82 -14.16
CA GLU A 95 -14.93 2.06 -14.77
C GLU A 95 -14.60 0.57 -14.88
N ALA A 96 -13.37 0.22 -15.29
CA ALA A 96 -12.93 -1.17 -15.36
C ALA A 96 -12.92 -1.83 -13.96
N CYS A 97 -12.41 -1.13 -12.95
CA CYS A 97 -12.40 -1.62 -11.58
C CYS A 97 -13.82 -1.78 -11.02
N LYS A 98 -14.69 -0.78 -11.17
CA LYS A 98 -16.09 -0.85 -10.72
C LYS A 98 -16.87 -2.00 -11.37
N LYS A 99 -16.72 -2.19 -12.69
CA LYS A 99 -17.31 -3.31 -13.41
C LYS A 99 -16.97 -4.66 -12.81
N ASN A 100 -15.78 -4.78 -12.23
CA ASN A 100 -15.24 -6.02 -11.68
C ASN A 100 -15.26 -6.06 -10.14
N ASN A 101 -15.95 -5.14 -9.47
CA ASN A 101 -15.99 -5.01 -8.01
C ASN A 101 -14.59 -4.89 -7.36
N ILE A 102 -13.69 -4.18 -8.02
CA ILE A 102 -12.34 -3.88 -7.52
C ILE A 102 -12.34 -2.47 -6.94
N THR A 103 -11.99 -2.34 -5.67
CA THR A 103 -11.78 -1.05 -5.00
C THR A 103 -10.39 -0.52 -5.35
N ILE A 104 -10.28 0.75 -5.72
CA ILE A 104 -8.99 1.40 -5.94
C ILE A 104 -8.55 2.10 -4.66
N VAL A 105 -7.29 1.89 -4.30
CA VAL A 105 -6.60 2.62 -3.23
C VAL A 105 -5.46 3.39 -3.89
N PRO A 106 -5.64 4.67 -4.25
CA PRO A 106 -4.56 5.46 -4.83
C PRO A 106 -3.46 5.67 -3.81
N GLN A 107 -2.20 5.61 -4.29
CA GLN A 107 -1.02 5.84 -3.47
C GLN A 107 -0.24 7.05 -3.99
N ILE A 108 0.12 7.93 -3.07
CA ILE A 108 1.14 8.96 -3.24
C ILE A 108 2.14 8.79 -2.10
N ASN A 109 3.43 8.74 -2.42
CA ASN A 109 4.45 8.63 -1.39
C ASN A 109 4.57 9.93 -0.60
N LEU A 110 4.10 9.91 0.64
CA LEU A 110 4.21 11.01 1.59
C LEU A 110 5.36 10.75 2.57
N LEU A 111 5.92 11.80 3.13
CA LEU A 111 7.06 11.85 4.04
C LEU A 111 8.34 11.30 3.41
N GLY A 112 8.48 9.98 3.29
CA GLY A 112 9.60 9.30 2.64
C GLY A 112 9.51 9.28 1.11
N HIS A 113 10.48 8.66 0.47
CA HIS A 113 10.54 8.50 -1.00
C HIS A 113 10.44 9.80 -1.79
N GLN A 114 10.92 10.92 -1.22
CA GLN A 114 11.01 12.19 -1.94
C GLN A 114 12.24 12.26 -2.85
N SER A 115 12.98 11.17 -2.95
CA SER A 115 14.00 10.89 -3.94
C SER A 115 14.06 9.41 -4.26
N TRP A 116 14.66 9.08 -5.39
CA TRP A 116 14.99 7.72 -5.77
C TRP A 116 16.36 7.70 -6.46
N ALA A 117 17.28 6.95 -5.88
CA ALA A 117 18.67 6.89 -6.34
C ALA A 117 19.27 8.30 -6.52
N GLN A 118 19.46 8.75 -7.74
CA GLN A 118 20.10 10.03 -8.09
C GLN A 118 19.12 11.19 -8.29
N LYS A 119 17.81 10.93 -8.21
CA LYS A 119 16.79 11.90 -8.61
C LYS A 119 15.90 12.27 -7.44
N LEU A 120 15.68 13.56 -7.28
CA LEU A 120 14.58 14.06 -6.45
C LEU A 120 13.25 13.74 -7.13
N ASN A 121 12.22 13.51 -6.31
CA ASN A 121 10.84 13.52 -6.78
C ASN A 121 10.37 14.95 -7.01
N LYS A 122 9.28 15.08 -7.76
CA LYS A 122 8.76 16.40 -8.17
C LYS A 122 8.51 17.35 -7.00
N LEU A 123 8.12 16.85 -5.83
CA LEU A 123 7.88 17.71 -4.67
C LEU A 123 9.15 18.45 -4.26
N LEU A 124 10.24 17.75 -3.98
CA LEU A 124 11.50 18.39 -3.57
C LEU A 124 12.25 19.04 -4.74
N GLU A 125 11.95 18.66 -5.98
CA GLU A 125 12.45 19.35 -7.17
C GLU A 125 11.86 20.77 -7.27
N LYS A 126 10.57 20.93 -6.95
CA LYS A 126 9.83 22.20 -7.07
C LYS A 126 9.80 23.02 -5.78
N TYR A 127 9.84 22.35 -4.65
CA TYR A 127 9.80 22.95 -3.31
C TYR A 127 10.99 22.45 -2.48
N PRO A 128 12.23 22.85 -2.84
CA PRO A 128 13.44 22.37 -2.14
C PRO A 128 13.49 22.78 -0.67
N GLU A 129 12.74 23.81 -0.26
CA GLU A 129 12.59 24.23 1.13
C GLU A 129 11.88 23.21 2.01
N PHE A 130 11.18 22.23 1.42
CA PHE A 130 10.55 21.13 2.16
C PHE A 130 11.54 20.04 2.51
N ASP A 131 12.71 19.96 1.86
CA ASP A 131 13.70 18.92 2.13
C ASP A 131 14.10 18.91 3.62
N GLU A 132 13.96 17.75 4.26
CA GLU A 132 14.36 17.54 5.65
C GLU A 132 15.88 17.69 5.82
N THR A 133 16.65 17.32 4.81
CA THR A 133 18.10 17.25 4.83
C THR A 133 18.75 17.84 3.57
N PRO A 134 18.58 19.15 3.31
CA PRO A 134 19.12 19.78 2.09
C PRO A 134 20.65 19.74 2.01
N TRP A 135 21.34 19.54 3.13
CA TRP A 135 22.80 19.34 3.19
C TRP A 135 23.26 17.94 2.80
N VAL A 136 22.37 16.94 2.76
CA VAL A 136 22.68 15.60 2.27
C VAL A 136 22.61 15.62 0.76
N LYS A 137 23.76 15.45 0.11
CA LYS A 137 23.87 15.47 -1.35
C LYS A 137 23.35 14.18 -1.96
N MET A 138 22.62 14.30 -3.05
CA MET A 138 22.27 13.15 -3.87
C MET A 138 23.52 12.59 -4.54
N PRO A 139 23.62 11.25 -4.78
CA PRO A 139 24.70 10.67 -5.55
C PRO A 139 24.78 11.31 -6.95
N ALA A 140 25.98 11.69 -7.40
CA ALA A 140 26.15 12.31 -8.71
C ALA A 140 26.03 11.31 -9.86
N THR A 141 26.34 10.04 -9.61
CA THR A 141 26.30 8.96 -10.60
C THR A 141 25.66 7.70 -10.04
N ALA A 142 25.13 6.83 -10.90
CA ALA A 142 24.61 5.51 -10.50
C ALA A 142 25.68 4.61 -9.86
N ALA A 143 26.97 4.82 -10.20
CA ALA A 143 28.09 4.07 -9.64
C ALA A 143 28.34 4.40 -8.16
N GLU A 144 27.97 5.59 -7.69
CA GLU A 144 28.05 5.99 -6.28
C GLU A 144 26.93 5.39 -5.45
N TYR A 145 25.84 4.99 -6.10
CA TYR A 145 24.73 4.31 -5.46
C TYR A 145 25.00 2.81 -5.41
N LYS A 146 25.35 2.29 -4.25
CA LYS A 146 25.54 0.86 -4.00
C LYS A 146 24.48 0.36 -3.03
N TRP A 147 23.76 -0.63 -3.44
CA TRP A 147 22.78 -1.33 -2.61
C TRP A 147 23.41 -2.51 -1.85
N PRO A 148 23.18 -2.69 -0.57
CA PRO A 148 22.63 -1.73 0.37
C PRO A 148 23.66 -0.67 0.73
N ASN A 149 23.29 0.60 0.67
CA ASN A 149 24.15 1.71 1.05
C ASN A 149 23.67 2.30 2.39
N THR A 150 24.52 2.26 3.41
CA THR A 150 24.19 2.76 4.74
C THR A 150 24.50 4.26 4.91
N ASP A 151 25.36 4.82 4.06
CA ASP A 151 25.87 6.18 4.22
C ASP A 151 25.20 7.22 3.31
N ASN A 152 24.74 6.78 2.10
CA ASN A 152 24.07 7.61 1.13
C ASN A 152 22.70 6.97 0.77
N LEU A 153 21.80 7.01 1.71
CA LEU A 153 20.44 6.49 1.53
C LEU A 153 19.73 7.25 0.41
N TYR A 154 19.11 6.53 -0.51
CA TYR A 154 18.50 7.12 -1.71
C TYR A 154 17.16 7.81 -1.46
N CYS A 155 16.52 7.54 -0.32
CA CYS A 155 15.22 8.07 0.03
C CYS A 155 15.34 9.30 0.91
N LYS A 156 15.08 10.48 0.34
CA LYS A 156 14.89 11.71 1.11
C LYS A 156 13.47 11.80 1.66
N SER A 157 13.30 12.63 2.67
CA SER A 157 12.00 12.96 3.25
C SER A 157 11.74 14.46 3.15
N TYR A 158 10.49 14.87 3.15
CA TYR A 158 10.17 16.26 3.45
C TYR A 158 10.14 16.46 4.98
N CYS A 159 10.37 17.69 5.43
CA CYS A 159 10.20 18.04 6.84
C CYS A 159 8.71 18.18 7.18
N PRO A 160 8.11 17.31 8.01
CA PRO A 160 6.69 17.35 8.31
C PRO A 160 6.29 18.57 9.15
N LEU A 161 7.26 19.28 9.72
CA LEU A 161 7.03 20.53 10.45
C LEU A 161 7.20 21.79 9.58
N HIS A 162 7.39 21.64 8.26
CA HIS A 162 7.40 22.79 7.38
C HIS A 162 5.96 23.33 7.18
N PRO A 163 5.67 24.60 7.45
CA PRO A 163 4.30 25.13 7.49
C PRO A 163 3.56 25.06 6.15
N GLY A 164 4.29 24.95 5.03
CA GLY A 164 3.69 24.90 3.68
C GLY A 164 3.49 23.49 3.13
N VAL A 165 4.10 22.44 3.71
CA VAL A 165 4.15 21.11 3.06
C VAL A 165 2.76 20.46 3.00
N HIS A 166 2.01 20.50 4.10
CA HIS A 166 0.71 19.82 4.19
C HIS A 166 -0.33 20.42 3.23
N LYS A 167 -0.27 21.76 3.00
CA LYS A 167 -1.17 22.36 2.02
C LYS A 167 -0.97 21.74 0.64
N ILE A 168 0.27 21.57 0.20
CA ILE A 168 0.58 21.00 -1.11
C ILE A 168 0.20 19.53 -1.18
N VAL A 169 0.66 18.71 -0.21
CA VAL A 169 0.42 17.27 -0.26
C VAL A 169 -1.05 16.91 -0.09
N PHE A 170 -1.82 17.65 0.73
CA PHE A 170 -3.24 17.40 0.90
C PHE A 170 -4.07 17.82 -0.31
N ASP A 171 -3.69 18.91 -0.99
CA ASP A 171 -4.31 19.27 -2.27
C ASP A 171 -4.14 18.13 -3.31
N LEU A 172 -2.96 17.48 -3.37
CA LEU A 172 -2.72 16.32 -4.25
C LEU A 172 -3.53 15.09 -3.82
N VAL A 173 -3.54 14.79 -2.52
CA VAL A 173 -4.30 13.67 -1.95
C VAL A 173 -5.78 13.81 -2.26
N ASP A 174 -6.35 14.98 -1.98
CA ASP A 174 -7.78 15.25 -2.20
C ASP A 174 -8.16 15.11 -3.67
N GLU A 175 -7.35 15.66 -4.58
CA GLU A 175 -7.61 15.60 -6.00
C GLU A 175 -7.46 14.16 -6.55
N ALA A 176 -6.47 13.40 -6.07
CA ALA A 176 -6.33 11.99 -6.43
C ALA A 176 -7.51 11.16 -5.92
N MET A 177 -7.89 11.32 -4.64
CA MET A 177 -9.02 10.61 -4.05
C MET A 177 -10.34 10.86 -4.81
N GLU A 178 -10.58 12.11 -5.22
CA GLU A 178 -11.74 12.47 -6.03
C GLU A 178 -11.66 11.85 -7.43
N ALA A 179 -10.50 11.93 -8.10
CA ALA A 179 -10.33 11.43 -9.46
C ALA A 179 -10.51 9.92 -9.55
N PHE A 180 -9.99 9.18 -8.57
CA PHE A 180 -10.10 7.72 -8.50
C PHE A 180 -11.37 7.23 -7.80
N GLU A 181 -12.24 8.13 -7.34
CA GLU A 181 -13.48 7.81 -6.61
C GLU A 181 -13.24 6.84 -5.46
N ALA A 182 -12.21 7.11 -4.65
CA ALA A 182 -11.68 6.20 -3.65
C ALA A 182 -12.12 6.53 -2.21
N ASP A 183 -12.34 5.49 -1.41
CA ASP A 183 -12.66 5.59 0.03
C ASP A 183 -11.45 5.30 0.93
N ALA A 184 -10.34 4.85 0.36
CA ALA A 184 -9.10 4.59 1.06
C ALA A 184 -7.91 5.16 0.28
N PHE A 185 -6.91 5.65 1.00
CA PHE A 185 -5.70 6.25 0.47
C PHE A 185 -4.46 5.57 1.07
N HIS A 186 -3.45 5.29 0.24
CA HIS A 186 -2.18 4.77 0.71
C HIS A 186 -1.11 5.87 0.68
N ALA A 187 -0.63 6.26 1.86
CA ALA A 187 0.31 7.37 1.98
C ALA A 187 1.79 6.98 1.77
N GLY A 188 2.10 5.69 1.46
CA GLY A 188 3.49 5.24 1.47
C GLY A 188 4.02 5.19 2.89
N MET A 189 4.82 6.18 3.29
CA MET A 189 5.41 6.33 4.63
C MET A 189 6.51 5.29 4.95
N ASP A 190 6.97 4.55 3.94
CA ASP A 190 8.05 3.58 4.01
C ASP A 190 9.42 4.25 3.86
N GLU A 191 10.44 3.52 4.30
CA GLU A 191 11.85 3.87 4.13
C GLU A 191 12.19 5.32 4.52
N VAL A 192 11.53 5.85 5.55
CA VAL A 192 11.79 7.18 6.13
C VAL A 192 13.08 7.09 6.95
N PHE A 193 14.21 7.32 6.29
CA PHE A 193 15.55 7.26 6.91
C PHE A 193 15.93 8.59 7.53
N TYR A 194 15.61 9.71 6.87
CA TYR A 194 15.88 11.06 7.34
C TYR A 194 14.61 11.64 7.97
N LEU A 195 14.65 11.84 9.27
CA LEU A 195 13.57 12.44 10.03
C LEU A 195 14.12 13.02 11.32
N ALA A 196 13.72 14.22 11.67
CA ALA A 196 14.19 14.96 12.84
C ALA A 196 15.73 14.97 12.92
N ASP A 197 16.37 15.27 11.77
CA ASP A 197 17.82 15.46 11.70
C ASP A 197 18.23 16.67 12.55
N ASP A 198 19.33 16.54 13.32
CA ASP A 198 19.76 17.56 14.29
C ASP A 198 19.99 18.94 13.65
N LYS A 199 20.31 18.99 12.35
CA LYS A 199 20.50 20.23 11.61
C LYS A 199 19.19 20.85 11.09
N CYS A 200 18.09 20.12 11.14
CA CYS A 200 16.81 20.65 10.68
C CYS A 200 16.32 21.76 11.65
N PRO A 201 16.11 22.99 11.17
CA PRO A 201 15.75 24.10 12.07
C PRO A 201 14.34 23.97 12.66
N ARG A 202 13.53 23.02 12.18
CA ARG A 202 12.12 22.83 12.59
C ARG A 202 11.93 21.64 13.49
N CYS A 203 12.53 20.50 13.14
CA CYS A 203 12.33 19.23 13.85
C CYS A 203 13.60 18.69 14.52
N GLY A 204 14.75 19.33 14.35
CA GLY A 204 16.02 18.91 14.94
C GLY A 204 15.93 18.70 16.45
N GLY A 205 16.54 17.62 16.94
CA GLY A 205 16.54 17.22 18.34
C GLY A 205 15.21 16.71 18.89
N ARG A 206 14.15 16.59 18.05
CA ARG A 206 12.86 16.02 18.48
C ARG A 206 12.87 14.49 18.38
N ASP A 207 11.98 13.86 19.15
CA ASP A 207 11.80 12.41 19.11
C ASP A 207 11.22 11.99 17.75
N LYS A 208 11.95 11.13 17.03
CA LYS A 208 11.58 10.68 15.68
C LYS A 208 10.30 9.87 15.65
N ALA A 209 10.03 9.07 16.70
CA ALA A 209 8.78 8.32 16.81
C ALA A 209 7.58 9.25 16.98
N VAL A 210 7.73 10.30 17.78
CA VAL A 210 6.68 11.31 17.97
C VAL A 210 6.43 12.08 16.68
N ILE A 211 7.47 12.50 15.97
CA ILE A 211 7.33 13.22 14.68
C ILE A 211 6.64 12.32 13.64
N TYR A 212 7.07 11.04 13.52
CA TYR A 212 6.44 10.09 12.61
C TYR A 212 4.97 9.83 12.97
N ALA A 213 4.67 9.62 14.25
CA ALA A 213 3.31 9.38 14.71
C ALA A 213 2.39 10.58 14.47
N ASN A 214 2.89 11.79 14.71
CA ASN A 214 2.12 13.02 14.46
C ASN A 214 1.81 13.19 12.95
N GLU A 215 2.75 12.84 12.08
CA GLU A 215 2.53 12.91 10.63
C GLU A 215 1.46 11.88 10.20
N VAL A 216 1.53 10.63 10.68
CA VAL A 216 0.48 9.63 10.44
C VAL A 216 -0.88 10.11 10.95
N GLN A 217 -0.92 10.67 12.18
CA GLN A 217 -2.15 11.19 12.77
C GLN A 217 -2.74 12.31 11.91
N LEU A 218 -1.92 13.26 11.46
CA LEU A 218 -2.37 14.40 10.68
C LEU A 218 -2.96 13.99 9.32
N ILE A 219 -2.28 13.05 8.61
CA ILE A 219 -2.77 12.50 7.35
C ILE A 219 -4.09 11.74 7.56
N ARG A 220 -4.14 10.90 8.63
CA ARG A 220 -5.33 10.14 8.97
C ARG A 220 -6.52 11.05 9.27
N ASP A 221 -6.30 12.11 10.06
CA ASP A 221 -7.39 13.02 10.46
C ASP A 221 -7.92 13.79 9.25
N HIS A 222 -7.04 14.27 8.35
CA HIS A 222 -7.43 14.90 7.09
C HIS A 222 -8.33 13.96 6.23
N LEU A 223 -7.97 12.70 6.12
CA LEU A 223 -8.77 11.70 5.38
C LEU A 223 -10.10 11.41 6.08
N ALA A 224 -10.07 11.29 7.42
CA ALA A 224 -11.24 10.98 8.23
C ALA A 224 -12.33 12.07 8.20
N GLU A 225 -11.98 13.34 7.98
CA GLU A 225 -12.95 14.43 7.75
C GLU A 225 -13.92 14.13 6.60
N LYS A 226 -13.48 13.32 5.63
CA LYS A 226 -14.26 12.88 4.47
C LYS A 226 -14.68 11.41 4.55
N GLY A 227 -14.54 10.77 5.72
CA GLY A 227 -14.88 9.37 5.93
C GLY A 227 -13.98 8.38 5.20
N ARG A 228 -12.74 8.76 4.89
CA ARG A 228 -11.78 7.95 4.13
C ARG A 228 -10.77 7.26 5.05
N GLU A 229 -10.26 6.11 4.64
CA GLU A 229 -9.28 5.32 5.39
C GLU A 229 -7.84 5.65 4.98
N LEU A 230 -6.93 5.61 5.97
CA LEU A 230 -5.48 5.69 5.73
C LEU A 230 -4.84 4.30 5.72
N TRP A 231 -4.04 4.01 4.69
CA TRP A 231 -3.16 2.85 4.56
C TRP A 231 -1.71 3.33 4.50
N ILE A 232 -0.78 2.61 5.16
CA ILE A 232 0.66 2.90 5.15
C ILE A 232 1.48 1.61 5.10
N TRP A 233 2.72 1.70 4.62
CA TRP A 233 3.69 0.63 4.77
C TRP A 233 4.15 0.49 6.22
N GLY A 234 4.42 -0.73 6.67
CA GLY A 234 4.65 -1.05 8.07
C GLY A 234 6.10 -1.01 8.56
N ASP A 235 7.08 -0.95 7.67
CA ASP A 235 8.50 -1.11 7.98
C ASP A 235 9.02 -0.14 9.05
N ARG A 236 8.58 1.11 9.05
CA ARG A 236 9.01 2.09 10.06
C ARG A 236 8.44 1.85 11.46
N LEU A 237 7.53 0.88 11.62
CA LEU A 237 6.88 0.52 12.87
C LEU A 237 7.46 -0.77 13.50
N ILE A 238 8.53 -1.32 12.92
CA ILE A 238 9.24 -2.52 13.41
C ILE A 238 10.66 -2.14 13.78
N ASP A 239 11.14 -2.59 14.94
CA ASP A 239 12.55 -2.45 15.31
C ASP A 239 13.42 -3.39 14.46
N GLY A 240 14.09 -2.83 13.46
CA GLY A 240 14.91 -3.59 12.53
C GLY A 240 16.18 -4.17 13.15
N ARG A 241 16.69 -3.56 14.26
CA ARG A 241 17.85 -4.08 14.99
C ARG A 241 17.47 -5.23 15.90
N ALA A 242 16.47 -5.03 16.75
CA ALA A 242 16.04 -6.06 17.70
C ALA A 242 15.51 -7.32 17.01
N THR A 243 14.80 -7.17 15.88
CA THR A 243 14.27 -8.28 15.09
C THR A 243 15.28 -8.93 14.15
N GLY A 244 16.36 -8.22 13.82
CA GLY A 244 17.34 -8.69 12.84
C GLY A 244 16.88 -8.64 11.36
N ILE A 245 15.71 -8.07 11.06
CA ILE A 245 15.19 -7.98 9.68
C ILE A 245 15.89 -6.90 8.83
N GLY A 246 16.71 -6.04 9.47
CA GLY A 246 17.52 -5.06 8.79
C GLY A 246 16.85 -3.69 8.63
N MET A 247 17.63 -2.73 8.11
CA MET A 247 17.26 -1.32 8.06
C MET A 247 16.21 -0.97 7.00
N TRP A 248 16.05 -1.82 6.00
CA TRP A 248 15.07 -1.63 4.93
C TRP A 248 13.68 -2.04 5.41
N ALA A 249 13.51 -3.29 5.78
CA ALA A 249 12.23 -3.83 6.24
C ALA A 249 11.89 -3.49 7.70
N GLY A 250 12.73 -2.72 8.39
CA GLY A 250 12.54 -2.25 9.75
C GLY A 250 13.25 -0.93 10.03
N SER A 251 12.87 -0.25 11.09
CA SER A 251 13.45 1.03 11.51
C SER A 251 14.79 0.85 12.19
N TYR A 252 15.78 1.68 11.80
CA TYR A 252 17.05 1.88 12.51
C TYR A 252 17.16 3.26 13.14
N ASN A 253 16.19 4.12 12.94
CA ASN A 253 16.16 5.49 13.42
C ASN A 253 15.09 5.74 14.49
N ASP A 254 14.71 4.69 15.25
CA ASP A 254 13.82 4.73 16.40
C ASP A 254 12.35 5.08 16.13
N THR A 255 11.94 5.20 14.87
CA THR A 255 10.54 5.45 14.50
C THR A 255 9.62 4.28 14.89
N TYR A 256 10.15 3.07 15.11
CA TYR A 256 9.36 1.88 15.45
C TYR A 256 8.48 2.06 16.69
N ARG A 257 8.88 2.93 17.63
CA ARG A 257 8.08 3.24 18.83
C ARG A 257 6.75 3.93 18.49
N ALA A 258 6.62 4.51 17.31
CA ALA A 258 5.39 5.13 16.83
C ALA A 258 4.21 4.15 16.74
N ILE A 259 4.46 2.85 16.68
CA ILE A 259 3.39 1.82 16.61
C ILE A 259 2.38 1.93 17.75
N ASP A 260 2.81 2.35 18.94
CA ASP A 260 1.92 2.51 20.08
C ASP A 260 1.29 3.92 20.16
N MET A 261 1.69 4.85 19.29
CA MET A 261 1.24 6.24 19.27
C MET A 261 0.23 6.53 18.16
N ILE A 262 0.29 5.81 17.02
CA ILE A 262 -0.59 6.04 15.87
C ILE A 262 -2.01 5.47 16.08
N PRO A 263 -3.03 6.04 15.41
CA PRO A 263 -4.41 5.56 15.46
C PRO A 263 -4.55 4.11 15.00
N LYS A 264 -5.38 3.32 15.69
CA LYS A 264 -5.52 1.88 15.41
C LYS A 264 -6.46 1.56 14.24
N ASP A 265 -7.11 2.54 13.67
CA ASP A 265 -7.92 2.41 12.45
C ASP A 265 -7.10 2.53 11.16
N VAL A 266 -5.83 2.94 11.24
CA VAL A 266 -4.88 2.89 10.12
C VAL A 266 -4.65 1.44 9.70
N VAL A 267 -4.66 1.17 8.38
CA VAL A 267 -4.34 -0.14 7.83
C VAL A 267 -2.84 -0.23 7.56
N ILE A 268 -2.21 -1.27 8.07
CA ILE A 268 -0.77 -1.52 7.87
C ILE A 268 -0.58 -2.49 6.70
N CYS A 269 0.15 -2.07 5.69
CA CYS A 269 0.65 -2.90 4.61
C CYS A 269 2.04 -3.40 4.98
N ASP A 270 2.13 -4.67 5.35
CA ASP A 270 3.33 -5.31 5.89
C ASP A 270 4.10 -6.03 4.78
N TRP A 271 5.23 -5.47 4.36
CA TRP A 271 6.05 -6.03 3.31
C TRP A 271 7.29 -6.74 3.86
N GLN A 272 7.36 -8.05 3.61
CA GLN A 272 8.51 -8.90 3.94
C GLN A 272 8.80 -9.79 2.73
N TYR A 273 9.80 -9.44 1.94
CA TYR A 273 9.99 -9.99 0.60
C TYR A 273 10.92 -11.20 0.55
N ASP A 274 11.91 -11.23 1.44
CA ASP A 274 12.96 -12.25 1.40
C ASP A 274 12.59 -13.52 2.17
N ARG A 275 11.74 -13.38 3.18
CA ARG A 275 11.32 -14.45 4.07
C ARG A 275 9.90 -14.18 4.56
N ASP A 276 9.20 -15.24 4.89
CA ASP A 276 7.92 -15.16 5.59
C ASP A 276 8.19 -14.93 7.09
N ASN A 277 8.41 -13.67 7.43
CA ASN A 277 8.52 -13.24 8.82
C ASN A 277 7.12 -13.06 9.40
N GLN A 278 6.92 -13.44 10.67
CA GLN A 278 5.62 -13.35 11.34
C GLN A 278 5.24 -11.92 11.78
N THR A 279 5.61 -10.92 11.00
CA THR A 279 5.40 -9.50 11.31
C THR A 279 3.92 -9.10 11.22
N ALA A 280 3.13 -9.75 10.38
CA ALA A 280 1.68 -9.54 10.34
C ALA A 280 1.01 -9.85 11.68
N VAL A 281 1.48 -10.89 12.39
CA VAL A 281 1.00 -11.23 13.74
C VAL A 281 1.32 -10.13 14.73
N TYR A 282 2.52 -9.54 14.64
CA TYR A 282 2.91 -8.42 15.49
C TYR A 282 1.96 -7.22 15.32
N PHE A 283 1.67 -6.81 14.09
CA PHE A 283 0.74 -5.71 13.83
C PHE A 283 -0.68 -6.02 14.31
N ALA A 284 -1.16 -7.24 14.09
CA ALA A 284 -2.45 -7.68 14.57
C ALA A 284 -2.54 -7.66 16.11
N LEU A 285 -1.49 -8.08 16.82
CA LEU A 285 -1.40 -8.01 18.28
C LEU A 285 -1.38 -6.54 18.78
N LYS A 286 -0.77 -5.64 18.02
CA LYS A 286 -0.76 -4.20 18.33
C LYS A 286 -2.10 -3.50 18.03
N GLY A 287 -3.08 -4.22 17.48
CA GLY A 287 -4.45 -3.73 17.29
C GLY A 287 -4.79 -3.27 15.88
N PHE A 288 -3.88 -3.39 14.92
CA PHE A 288 -4.07 -2.93 13.55
C PHE A 288 -4.71 -3.98 12.64
N ARG A 289 -5.44 -3.52 11.63
CA ARG A 289 -5.72 -4.31 10.44
C ARG A 289 -4.45 -4.38 9.60
N VAL A 290 -4.06 -5.57 9.17
CA VAL A 290 -2.82 -5.80 8.42
C VAL A 290 -3.10 -6.48 7.09
N VAL A 291 -2.49 -5.97 6.04
CA VAL A 291 -2.42 -6.56 4.71
C VAL A 291 -0.98 -7.02 4.50
N THR A 292 -0.76 -8.32 4.42
CA THR A 292 0.56 -8.87 4.09
C THR A 292 0.88 -8.59 2.63
N CYS A 293 2.11 -8.18 2.32
CA CYS A 293 2.50 -7.77 0.98
C CYS A 293 3.67 -8.60 0.47
N ALA A 294 3.42 -9.37 -0.59
CA ALA A 294 4.41 -10.17 -1.28
C ALA A 294 5.08 -9.38 -2.43
N TRP A 295 6.20 -9.89 -2.93
CA TRP A 295 6.85 -9.34 -4.11
C TRP A 295 7.32 -10.48 -5.05
N ASN A 296 8.58 -10.55 -5.40
CA ASN A 296 9.15 -11.34 -6.49
C ASN A 296 9.65 -12.75 -6.10
N ARG A 297 9.15 -13.33 -5.01
CA ARG A 297 9.52 -14.69 -4.53
C ARG A 297 8.28 -15.56 -4.36
N PRO A 298 7.96 -16.43 -5.35
CA PRO A 298 6.76 -17.26 -5.32
C PRO A 298 6.60 -18.09 -4.04
N GLN A 299 7.70 -18.67 -3.54
CA GLN A 299 7.67 -19.53 -2.34
C GLN A 299 7.34 -18.71 -1.07
N VAL A 300 7.91 -17.51 -0.94
CA VAL A 300 7.62 -16.60 0.17
C VAL A 300 6.14 -16.19 0.12
N ALA A 301 5.67 -15.77 -1.05
CA ALA A 301 4.28 -15.37 -1.23
C ALA A 301 3.28 -16.49 -0.91
N THR A 302 3.54 -17.72 -1.35
CA THR A 302 2.66 -18.86 -1.04
C THR A 302 2.67 -19.22 0.45
N SER A 303 3.81 -19.11 1.13
CA SER A 303 3.92 -19.27 2.58
C SER A 303 3.11 -18.20 3.32
N GLN A 304 3.25 -16.93 2.91
CA GLN A 304 2.49 -15.81 3.47
C GLN A 304 0.97 -15.98 3.29
N VAL A 305 0.53 -16.54 2.14
CA VAL A 305 -0.89 -16.88 1.92
C VAL A 305 -1.36 -17.92 2.92
N GLU A 306 -0.57 -18.99 3.15
CA GLU A 306 -0.91 -20.06 4.09
C GLU A 306 -0.93 -19.56 5.53
N ASP A 307 0.03 -18.75 5.93
CA ASP A 307 0.11 -18.19 7.27
C ASP A 307 -1.01 -17.19 7.57
N LEU A 308 -1.37 -16.36 6.60
CA LEU A 308 -2.52 -15.48 6.72
C LEU A 308 -3.82 -16.30 6.85
N TYR A 309 -4.01 -17.32 6.00
CA TYR A 309 -5.17 -18.20 6.05
C TYR A 309 -5.29 -18.85 7.43
N ARG A 310 -4.21 -19.43 7.94
CA ARG A 310 -4.13 -20.06 9.26
C ARG A 310 -4.42 -19.06 10.37
N SER A 311 -3.73 -17.90 10.35
CA SER A 311 -3.88 -16.86 11.35
C SER A 311 -5.32 -16.38 11.43
N ARG A 312 -5.96 -16.17 10.27
CA ARG A 312 -7.35 -15.72 10.23
C ARG A 312 -8.34 -16.80 10.65
N THR A 313 -8.15 -18.05 10.22
CA THR A 313 -9.11 -19.15 10.53
C THR A 313 -9.01 -19.64 11.96
N LEU A 314 -7.82 -19.65 12.55
CA LEU A 314 -7.59 -20.16 13.89
C LEU A 314 -7.66 -19.11 15.00
N SER A 315 -7.63 -17.82 14.64
CA SER A 315 -7.71 -16.75 15.64
C SER A 315 -9.10 -16.54 16.18
N VAL A 316 -9.15 -16.12 17.45
CA VAL A 316 -10.38 -15.67 18.08
C VAL A 316 -10.80 -14.30 17.54
N SER A 317 -12.09 -14.01 17.55
CA SER A 317 -12.58 -12.65 17.38
C SER A 317 -12.16 -11.80 18.62
N PRO A 318 -11.64 -10.58 18.47
CA PRO A 318 -11.52 -9.73 17.29
C PRO A 318 -10.22 -9.90 16.46
N MET A 319 -9.28 -10.75 16.88
CA MET A 319 -8.01 -10.96 16.17
C MET A 319 -8.22 -11.36 14.70
N ARG A 320 -9.21 -12.23 14.44
CA ARG A 320 -9.56 -12.66 13.08
C ARG A 320 -9.76 -11.49 12.12
N GLY A 321 -10.45 -10.43 12.55
CA GLY A 321 -10.73 -9.24 11.73
C GLY A 321 -9.50 -8.40 11.42
N ARG A 322 -8.41 -8.55 12.20
CA ARG A 322 -7.17 -7.80 12.01
C ARG A 322 -6.28 -8.39 10.91
N PHE A 323 -6.35 -9.68 10.67
CA PHE A 323 -5.73 -10.30 9.49
C PHE A 323 -6.57 -9.96 8.27
N TYR A 324 -6.31 -8.79 7.67
CA TYR A 324 -7.22 -8.18 6.72
C TYR A 324 -7.11 -8.77 5.33
N GLY A 325 -5.91 -9.13 4.89
CA GLY A 325 -5.70 -9.75 3.60
C GLY A 325 -4.25 -9.79 3.16
N ILE A 326 -4.08 -10.02 1.87
CA ILE A 326 -2.77 -10.09 1.22
C ILE A 326 -2.80 -9.38 -0.12
N ALA A 327 -1.69 -8.76 -0.50
CA ALA A 327 -1.48 -8.12 -1.79
C ALA A 327 -0.15 -8.56 -2.42
N GLU A 328 -0.16 -8.79 -3.72
CA GLU A 328 1.07 -8.81 -4.51
C GLU A 328 1.52 -7.39 -4.77
N THR A 329 2.81 -7.10 -4.65
CA THR A 329 3.39 -5.80 -4.97
C THR A 329 4.29 -5.89 -6.21
N VAL A 330 4.16 -4.92 -7.11
CA VAL A 330 4.94 -4.79 -8.32
C VAL A 330 5.67 -3.46 -8.32
N TRP A 331 7.00 -3.50 -8.24
CA TRP A 331 7.82 -2.28 -8.19
C TRP A 331 8.35 -1.83 -9.54
N SER A 332 8.35 -2.72 -10.56
CA SER A 332 8.62 -2.31 -11.93
C SER A 332 7.49 -1.43 -12.50
N PRO A 333 7.76 -0.63 -13.54
CA PRO A 333 6.69 0.05 -14.28
C PRO A 333 5.64 -0.95 -14.79
N SER A 334 4.36 -0.55 -14.79
CA SER A 334 3.24 -1.42 -15.22
C SER A 334 3.45 -2.01 -16.62
N VAL A 335 3.96 -1.23 -17.58
CA VAL A 335 4.27 -1.71 -18.93
C VAL A 335 5.33 -2.82 -18.94
N GLN A 336 6.30 -2.75 -18.05
CA GLN A 336 7.34 -3.78 -17.96
C GLN A 336 6.77 -5.06 -17.35
N PHE A 337 6.00 -4.94 -16.29
CA PHE A 337 5.30 -6.08 -15.68
C PHE A 337 4.37 -6.77 -16.66
N LEU A 338 3.55 -6.02 -17.41
CA LEU A 338 2.63 -6.59 -18.41
C LEU A 338 3.36 -7.29 -19.56
N LYS A 339 4.50 -6.73 -20.03
CA LYS A 339 5.35 -7.41 -21.01
C LYS A 339 5.91 -8.73 -20.48
N GLU A 340 6.40 -8.76 -19.24
CA GLU A 340 6.88 -9.99 -18.59
C GLU A 340 5.74 -10.99 -18.43
N TYR A 341 4.60 -10.52 -17.94
CA TYR A 341 3.44 -11.35 -17.64
C TYR A 341 2.83 -12.02 -18.88
N TYR A 342 2.73 -11.28 -20.00
CA TYR A 342 2.17 -11.80 -21.25
C TYR A 342 3.20 -12.47 -22.18
N ASN A 343 4.47 -12.42 -21.85
CA ASN A 343 5.50 -13.06 -22.67
C ASN A 343 5.46 -14.58 -22.51
N LYS A 344 4.85 -15.27 -23.48
CA LYS A 344 4.72 -16.72 -23.50
C LYS A 344 6.05 -17.46 -23.71
N ASP A 345 7.02 -16.81 -24.36
CA ASP A 345 8.33 -17.38 -24.65
C ASP A 345 9.26 -17.34 -23.42
N ALA A 346 8.97 -16.46 -22.48
CA ALA A 346 9.62 -16.41 -21.18
C ALA A 346 8.85 -17.23 -20.13
N VAL A 347 8.31 -18.39 -20.49
CA VAL A 347 7.83 -19.38 -19.50
C VAL A 347 9.05 -19.88 -18.73
N GLN A 348 9.54 -19.00 -17.90
CA GLN A 348 10.52 -19.27 -16.86
C GLN A 348 9.94 -20.36 -15.98
N ALA A 349 10.79 -21.26 -15.50
CA ALA A 349 10.35 -22.27 -14.54
C ALA A 349 9.49 -21.59 -13.45
N ALA A 350 8.34 -22.18 -13.13
CA ALA A 350 7.35 -21.56 -12.25
C ALA A 350 7.89 -21.17 -10.84
N ASN A 351 9.05 -21.72 -10.46
CA ASN A 351 9.78 -21.41 -9.23
C ASN A 351 10.79 -20.26 -9.36
N GLN A 352 10.97 -19.69 -10.55
CA GLN A 352 11.91 -18.59 -10.76
C GLN A 352 11.38 -17.32 -10.05
N ASN A 353 12.27 -16.61 -9.35
CA ASN A 353 11.97 -15.40 -8.63
C ASN A 353 11.69 -14.22 -9.58
N THR A 354 10.43 -14.05 -9.95
CA THR A 354 9.92 -12.93 -10.74
C THR A 354 8.58 -12.44 -10.21
N GLN A 355 8.22 -11.19 -10.50
CA GLN A 355 6.93 -10.62 -10.09
C GLN A 355 5.76 -11.34 -10.74
N SER A 356 5.87 -11.69 -12.02
CA SER A 356 4.79 -12.40 -12.74
C SER A 356 4.58 -13.82 -12.24
N ASN A 357 5.64 -14.55 -11.88
CA ASN A 357 5.51 -15.88 -11.27
C ASN A 357 4.91 -15.80 -9.86
N THR A 358 5.31 -14.80 -9.08
CA THR A 358 4.76 -14.58 -7.74
C THR A 358 3.27 -14.25 -7.82
N PHE A 359 2.88 -13.38 -8.75
CA PHE A 359 1.47 -13.08 -9.01
C PHE A 359 0.65 -14.35 -9.27
N ARG A 360 1.11 -15.22 -10.19
CA ARG A 360 0.42 -16.47 -10.48
C ARG A 360 0.37 -17.38 -9.26
N ALA A 361 1.53 -17.67 -8.65
CA ALA A 361 1.63 -18.61 -7.53
C ALA A 361 0.79 -18.17 -6.32
N MET A 362 0.78 -16.88 -6.00
CA MET A 362 0.02 -16.33 -4.88
C MET A 362 -1.49 -16.52 -5.10
N PHE A 363 -2.01 -16.10 -6.26
CA PHE A 363 -3.44 -16.20 -6.52
C PHE A 363 -3.92 -17.64 -6.76
N ASP A 364 -3.07 -18.51 -7.34
CA ASP A 364 -3.35 -19.93 -7.48
C ASP A 364 -3.43 -20.61 -6.09
N LYS A 365 -2.51 -20.26 -5.17
CA LYS A 365 -2.55 -20.75 -3.78
C LYS A 365 -3.82 -20.28 -3.06
N MET A 366 -4.21 -19.01 -3.21
CA MET A 366 -5.45 -18.51 -2.64
C MET A 366 -6.69 -19.26 -3.18
N ALA A 367 -6.72 -19.51 -4.49
CA ALA A 367 -7.80 -20.27 -5.11
C ALA A 367 -7.87 -21.72 -4.61
N GLN A 368 -6.72 -22.36 -4.38
CA GLN A 368 -6.62 -23.69 -3.79
C GLN A 368 -7.20 -23.72 -2.36
N LEU A 369 -6.85 -22.74 -1.53
CA LEU A 369 -7.33 -22.67 -0.14
C LEU A 369 -8.81 -22.28 -0.05
N ASP A 370 -9.35 -21.51 -1.01
CA ASP A 370 -10.79 -21.23 -1.08
C ASP A 370 -11.64 -22.48 -1.30
N GLN A 371 -11.07 -23.53 -1.95
CA GLN A 371 -11.75 -24.79 -2.22
C GLN A 371 -11.56 -25.81 -1.09
N ALA A 372 -10.62 -25.57 -0.17
CA ALA A 372 -10.39 -26.45 0.96
C ALA A 372 -11.59 -26.40 1.92
N PRO A 373 -12.11 -27.53 2.38
CA PRO A 373 -13.16 -27.51 3.39
C PRO A 373 -12.60 -26.82 4.63
N VAL A 374 -13.30 -25.79 5.10
CA VAL A 374 -12.98 -25.15 6.39
C VAL A 374 -13.04 -26.27 7.44
N GLY A 375 -11.88 -26.66 7.96
CA GLY A 375 -11.78 -27.76 8.93
C GLY A 375 -12.75 -27.53 10.10
N LYS A 376 -13.50 -28.57 10.40
CA LYS A 376 -14.40 -28.65 11.56
C LYS A 376 -13.59 -28.59 12.86
#